data_5bdafe15f759c336394924c19b8b982e
#
_entry.id   5bdafe15f759c336394924c19b8b982e
#
_cell.length_a   1.000
_cell.length_b   1.000
_cell.length_c   1.000
_cell.angle_alpha   90.00
_cell.angle_beta   90.00
_cell.angle_gamma   90.00
#
_symmetry.space_group_name_H-M   'P 1'
#
loop_
_entity.id
_entity.type
_entity.pdbx_description
1 polymer ?
#
loop_
_entity_poly.entity_id
_entity_poly.type
_entity_poly.pdbx_seq_one_letter_code
_entity_poly.pdbx_strand_id
1 'polypeptide(L)'
;MVHRQVADVVSRIEKLDSNFHRPATIGEATGHPMWSVQMGEPGVGRRVLMTGGVHGDEPASVEAVLQFLEGVTAEDVRHFHFDVIPCVNPSGYERNTRENAAGIDINRSMSDDDVIESVTLRKHIAGQHYDLFFDLHEDYEATGFYMYEAERQEKLL
;
A
#
# COMPACT_ATOMS: atom_id res chain seq x y z
N MET A 1 -19.20 15.12 -7.43
CA MET A 1 -17.84 14.77 -7.00
C MET A 1 -17.99 13.80 -5.84
N VAL A 2 -17.45 12.61 -5.93
CA VAL A 2 -17.42 11.68 -4.78
C VAL A 2 -16.42 12.25 -3.79
N HIS A 3 -16.89 12.56 -2.57
CA HIS A 3 -16.01 13.07 -1.51
C HIS A 3 -15.32 11.86 -0.86
N ARG A 4 -14.06 11.67 -1.13
CA ARG A 4 -13.26 10.61 -0.51
C ARG A 4 -12.67 11.14 0.81
N GLN A 5 -12.65 10.28 1.83
CA GLN A 5 -12.05 10.61 3.11
C GLN A 5 -11.10 9.49 3.54
N VAL A 6 -9.93 9.85 4.00
CA VAL A 6 -9.00 8.87 4.62
C VAL A 6 -9.64 8.19 5.82
N ALA A 7 -10.54 8.88 6.52
CA ALA A 7 -11.31 8.31 7.62
C ALA A 7 -12.13 7.06 7.22
N ASP A 8 -12.63 7.00 5.97
CA ASP A 8 -13.34 5.81 5.48
C ASP A 8 -12.39 4.62 5.31
N VAL A 9 -11.18 4.87 4.80
CA VAL A 9 -10.11 3.85 4.69
C VAL A 9 -9.76 3.33 6.08
N VAL A 10 -9.51 4.22 7.04
CA VAL A 10 -9.20 3.87 8.44
C VAL A 10 -10.32 3.05 9.05
N SER A 11 -11.59 3.49 8.89
CA SER A 11 -12.75 2.77 9.43
C SER A 11 -12.90 1.34 8.88
N ARG A 12 -12.53 1.10 7.62
CA ARG A 12 -12.52 -0.24 7.03
C ARG A 12 -11.39 -1.10 7.61
N ILE A 13 -10.20 -0.54 7.78
CA ILE A 13 -9.07 -1.22 8.40
C ILE A 13 -9.39 -1.63 9.84
N GLU A 14 -9.99 -0.74 10.63
CA GLU A 14 -10.36 -1.01 12.03
C GLU A 14 -11.44 -2.09 12.19
N LYS A 15 -12.22 -2.36 11.16
CA LYS A 15 -13.26 -3.42 11.15
C LYS A 15 -12.75 -4.79 10.71
N LEU A 16 -11.50 -4.91 10.28
CA LEU A 16 -10.92 -6.19 9.90
C LEU A 16 -10.86 -7.15 11.09
N ASP A 17 -10.95 -8.45 10.82
CA ASP A 17 -10.88 -9.49 11.85
C ASP A 17 -9.52 -9.51 12.54
N SER A 18 -9.47 -9.07 13.81
CA SER A 18 -8.25 -8.98 14.60
C SER A 18 -7.59 -10.32 14.93
N ASN A 19 -8.28 -11.45 14.73
CA ASN A 19 -7.68 -12.77 14.89
C ASN A 19 -6.77 -13.13 13.71
N PHE A 20 -6.97 -12.49 12.59
CA PHE A 20 -6.26 -12.76 11.34
C PHE A 20 -5.46 -11.55 10.84
N HIS A 21 -6.04 -10.35 10.88
CA HIS A 21 -5.39 -9.12 10.46
C HIS A 21 -4.70 -8.43 11.63
N ARG A 22 -3.50 -7.93 11.39
CA ARG A 22 -2.71 -7.16 12.37
C ARG A 22 -2.47 -5.74 11.82
N PRO A 23 -3.48 -4.85 11.94
CA PRO A 23 -3.33 -3.46 11.53
C PRO A 23 -2.42 -2.69 12.49
N ALA A 24 -1.57 -1.83 11.95
CA ALA A 24 -0.71 -0.94 12.72
C ALA A 24 -0.46 0.37 11.95
N THR A 25 -0.39 1.47 12.66
CA THR A 25 0.12 2.72 12.09
C THR A 25 1.63 2.62 11.92
N ILE A 26 2.12 2.94 10.72
CA ILE A 26 3.54 2.93 10.39
C ILE A 26 4.15 4.34 10.41
N GLY A 27 3.30 5.36 10.49
CA GLY A 27 3.66 6.77 10.58
C GLY A 27 2.48 7.68 10.29
N GLU A 28 2.78 8.95 10.09
CA GLU A 28 1.81 9.98 9.75
C GLU A 28 2.35 10.83 8.61
N ALA A 29 1.50 11.14 7.64
CA ALA A 29 1.81 12.06 6.56
C ALA A 29 0.72 13.13 6.48
N THR A 30 1.11 14.40 6.61
CA THR A 30 0.23 15.57 6.46
C THR A 30 -1.06 15.53 7.31
N GLY A 31 -0.95 15.04 8.55
CA GLY A 31 -2.08 14.93 9.49
C GLY A 31 -2.93 13.67 9.31
N HIS A 32 -2.54 12.75 8.45
CA HIS A 32 -3.22 11.48 8.23
C HIS A 32 -2.34 10.30 8.62
N PRO A 33 -2.88 9.29 9.34
CA PRO A 33 -2.13 8.08 9.64
C PRO A 33 -1.88 7.27 8.37
N MET A 34 -0.67 6.75 8.24
CA MET A 34 -0.33 5.71 7.27
C MET A 34 -0.40 4.35 7.96
N TRP A 35 -1.11 3.42 7.35
CA TRP A 35 -1.37 2.10 7.92
C TRP A 35 -0.68 0.99 7.15
N SER A 36 -0.23 -0.03 7.88
CA SER A 36 0.07 -1.36 7.36
C SER A 36 -0.87 -2.37 8.01
N VAL A 37 -1.27 -3.37 7.24
CA VAL A 37 -2.02 -4.54 7.72
C VAL A 37 -1.22 -5.79 7.39
N GLN A 38 -0.75 -6.50 8.41
CA GLN A 38 -0.04 -7.75 8.23
C GLN A 38 -0.99 -8.95 8.37
N MET A 39 -0.76 -9.99 7.56
CA MET A 39 -1.51 -11.25 7.57
C MET A 39 -0.58 -12.42 7.34
N GLY A 40 -0.99 -13.62 7.80
CA GLY A 40 -0.16 -14.82 7.74
C GLY A 40 0.89 -14.87 8.84
N GLU A 41 1.57 -16.01 8.96
CA GLU A 41 2.57 -16.25 10.01
C GLU A 41 3.94 -15.73 9.59
N PRO A 42 4.61 -14.90 10.41
CA PRO A 42 5.96 -14.45 10.12
C PRO A 42 6.94 -15.63 9.95
N GLY A 43 7.70 -15.59 8.85
CA GLY A 43 8.69 -16.63 8.54
C GLY A 43 8.11 -17.90 7.90
N VAL A 44 6.80 -17.92 7.63
CA VAL A 44 6.12 -19.02 6.91
C VAL A 44 5.79 -18.57 5.50
N GLY A 45 6.25 -19.33 4.50
CA GLY A 45 5.98 -19.09 3.10
C GLY A 45 6.71 -17.87 2.53
N ARG A 46 6.14 -17.29 1.47
CA ARG A 46 6.69 -16.13 0.79
C ARG A 46 6.19 -14.83 1.42
N ARG A 47 7.09 -13.87 1.55
CA ARG A 47 6.74 -12.56 2.05
C ARG A 47 6.38 -11.63 0.90
N VAL A 48 5.21 -11.01 1.01
CA VAL A 48 4.62 -10.15 -0.03
C VAL A 48 4.39 -8.75 0.53
N LEU A 49 4.93 -7.73 -0.13
CA LEU A 49 4.53 -6.35 0.06
C LEU A 49 3.46 -5.99 -0.96
N MET A 50 2.40 -5.33 -0.52
CA MET A 50 1.37 -4.81 -1.41
C MET A 50 1.07 -3.35 -1.05
N THR A 51 1.09 -2.47 -2.04
CA THR A 51 0.78 -1.04 -1.86
C THR A 51 -0.35 -0.61 -2.80
N GLY A 52 -1.14 0.36 -2.33
CA GLY A 52 -2.11 1.08 -3.14
C GLY A 52 -2.08 2.57 -2.82
N GLY A 53 -2.66 3.37 -3.70
CA GLY A 53 -2.83 4.81 -3.48
C GLY A 53 -1.52 5.58 -3.38
N VAL A 54 -0.50 5.23 -4.15
CA VAL A 54 0.71 6.03 -4.34
C VAL A 54 0.36 7.34 -5.06
N HIS A 55 -0.54 7.27 -6.04
CA HIS A 55 -1.20 8.43 -6.63
C HIS A 55 -2.60 8.59 -6.04
N GLY A 56 -2.92 9.77 -5.53
CA GLY A 56 -4.18 9.98 -4.83
C GLY A 56 -5.40 10.07 -5.76
N ASP A 57 -5.22 10.35 -7.03
CA ASP A 57 -6.27 10.35 -8.06
C ASP A 57 -6.58 8.97 -8.64
N GLU A 58 -5.92 7.91 -8.14
CA GLU A 58 -6.10 6.51 -8.53
C GLU A 58 -6.86 5.71 -7.44
N PRO A 59 -8.14 6.02 -7.14
CA PRO A 59 -8.87 5.43 -6.02
C PRO A 59 -9.13 3.94 -6.17
N ALA A 60 -9.18 3.41 -7.39
CA ALA A 60 -9.40 1.98 -7.61
C ALA A 60 -8.27 1.13 -7.03
N SER A 61 -7.04 1.66 -6.98
CA SER A 61 -5.90 1.00 -6.36
C SER A 61 -6.10 0.81 -4.85
N VAL A 62 -6.57 1.85 -4.14
CA VAL A 62 -6.92 1.79 -2.71
C VAL A 62 -8.09 0.83 -2.46
N GLU A 63 -9.13 0.94 -3.29
CA GLU A 63 -10.32 0.09 -3.18
C GLU A 63 -9.99 -1.39 -3.40
N ALA A 64 -9.16 -1.70 -4.40
CA ALA A 64 -8.74 -3.08 -4.68
C ALA A 64 -7.97 -3.68 -3.50
N VAL A 65 -7.07 -2.92 -2.88
CA VAL A 65 -6.34 -3.36 -1.68
C VAL A 65 -7.27 -3.57 -0.50
N LEU A 66 -8.23 -2.67 -0.28
CA LEU A 66 -9.21 -2.83 0.82
C LEU A 66 -10.12 -4.03 0.60
N GLN A 67 -10.60 -4.25 -0.63
CA GLN A 67 -11.40 -5.44 -0.95
C GLN A 67 -10.61 -6.74 -0.80
N PHE A 68 -9.32 -6.74 -1.16
CA PHE A 68 -8.43 -7.87 -0.88
C PHE A 68 -8.36 -8.16 0.62
N LEU A 69 -8.12 -7.15 1.46
CA LEU A 69 -8.06 -7.30 2.92
C LEU A 69 -9.38 -7.82 3.50
N GLU A 70 -10.52 -7.36 3.00
CA GLU A 70 -11.85 -7.75 3.49
C GLU A 70 -12.28 -9.14 3.02
N GLY A 71 -11.80 -9.58 1.86
CA GLY A 71 -12.22 -10.83 1.23
C GLY A 71 -11.29 -12.01 1.42
N VAL A 72 -10.01 -11.76 1.76
CA VAL A 72 -9.02 -12.83 1.91
C VAL A 72 -9.23 -13.62 3.19
N THR A 73 -9.04 -14.94 3.12
CA THR A 73 -9.16 -15.86 4.26
C THR A 73 -7.79 -16.36 4.73
N ALA A 74 -7.76 -16.92 5.95
CA ALA A 74 -6.54 -17.54 6.48
C ALA A 74 -6.01 -18.69 5.60
N GLU A 75 -6.90 -19.41 4.92
CA GLU A 75 -6.53 -20.49 4.00
C GLU A 75 -5.85 -19.94 2.74
N ASP A 76 -6.34 -18.79 2.21
CA ASP A 76 -5.76 -18.17 1.01
C ASP A 76 -4.33 -17.70 1.25
N VAL A 77 -4.00 -17.29 2.48
CA VAL A 77 -2.67 -16.75 2.83
C VAL A 77 -1.79 -17.74 3.59
N ARG A 78 -2.18 -19.00 3.75
CA ARG A 78 -1.42 -19.99 4.54
C ARG A 78 0.05 -20.19 4.12
N HIS A 79 0.39 -19.84 2.88
CA HIS A 79 1.74 -19.93 2.31
C HIS A 79 2.40 -18.58 2.10
N PHE A 80 1.80 -17.52 2.64
CA PHE A 80 2.25 -16.14 2.46
C PHE A 80 2.25 -15.39 3.79
N HIS A 81 3.16 -14.44 3.89
CA HIS A 81 3.14 -13.40 4.88
C HIS A 81 2.98 -12.05 4.16
N PHE A 82 1.79 -11.50 4.19
CA PHE A 82 1.49 -10.21 3.57
C PHE A 82 1.80 -9.05 4.52
N ASP A 83 2.31 -7.99 3.93
CA ASP A 83 2.45 -6.65 4.51
C ASP A 83 1.78 -5.68 3.53
N VAL A 84 0.64 -5.15 3.91
CA VAL A 84 -0.27 -4.43 2.99
C VAL A 84 -0.41 -2.99 3.44
N ILE A 85 -0.12 -2.04 2.55
CA ILE A 85 -0.26 -0.60 2.79
C ILE A 85 -1.36 -0.06 1.87
N PRO A 86 -2.59 0.10 2.38
CA PRO A 86 -3.75 0.41 1.54
C PRO A 86 -3.73 1.78 0.88
N CYS A 87 -3.09 2.78 1.52
CA CYS A 87 -3.02 4.14 1.00
C CYS A 87 -1.69 4.79 1.37
N VAL A 88 -0.79 4.90 0.39
CA VAL A 88 0.53 5.49 0.57
C VAL A 88 0.46 7.02 0.59
N ASN A 89 -0.45 7.62 -0.20
CA ASN A 89 -0.65 9.06 -0.33
C ASN A 89 -2.03 9.49 0.21
N PRO A 90 -2.22 9.53 1.53
CA PRO A 90 -3.53 9.87 2.10
C PRO A 90 -4.00 11.29 1.74
N SER A 91 -3.09 12.26 1.69
CA SER A 91 -3.43 13.63 1.36
C SER A 91 -3.86 13.83 -0.11
N GLY A 92 -3.20 13.15 -1.04
CA GLY A 92 -3.59 13.13 -2.45
C GLY A 92 -4.91 12.41 -2.65
N TYR A 93 -5.14 11.30 -1.93
CA TYR A 93 -6.41 10.54 -1.97
C TYR A 93 -7.62 11.41 -1.60
N GLU A 94 -7.55 12.17 -0.51
CA GLU A 94 -8.64 13.08 -0.13
C GLU A 94 -8.86 14.21 -1.15
N ARG A 95 -7.76 14.76 -1.67
CA ARG A 95 -7.81 15.88 -2.61
C ARG A 95 -8.10 15.47 -4.05
N ASN A 96 -8.06 14.18 -4.33
CA ASN A 96 -8.15 13.65 -5.69
C ASN A 96 -7.05 14.24 -6.60
N THR A 97 -5.82 14.26 -6.11
CA THR A 97 -4.64 14.70 -6.83
C THR A 97 -3.61 13.58 -6.93
N ARG A 98 -2.90 13.52 -8.05
CA ARG A 98 -1.80 12.58 -8.25
C ARG A 98 -0.72 12.76 -7.18
N GLU A 99 -0.35 14.02 -6.97
CA GLU A 99 0.68 14.42 -6.04
C GLU A 99 0.17 14.42 -4.58
N ASN A 100 1.13 14.46 -3.64
CA ASN A 100 0.84 14.67 -2.23
C ASN A 100 0.49 16.15 -1.93
N ALA A 101 0.29 16.46 -0.64
CA ALA A 101 -0.04 17.83 -0.20
C ALA A 101 1.00 18.89 -0.56
N ALA A 102 2.25 18.49 -0.77
CA ALA A 102 3.34 19.39 -1.18
C ALA A 102 3.48 19.51 -2.71
N GLY A 103 2.61 18.88 -3.49
CA GLY A 103 2.68 18.87 -4.96
C GLY A 103 3.78 17.96 -5.51
N ILE A 104 4.14 16.91 -4.79
CA ILE A 104 5.21 15.97 -5.14
C ILE A 104 4.61 14.64 -5.58
N ASP A 105 5.02 14.12 -6.75
CA ASP A 105 4.74 12.76 -7.20
C ASP A 105 5.60 11.77 -6.39
N ILE A 106 4.97 11.06 -5.45
CA ILE A 106 5.62 10.12 -4.55
C ILE A 106 6.30 8.99 -5.32
N ASN A 107 5.68 8.51 -6.41
CA ASN A 107 6.24 7.43 -7.23
C ASN A 107 7.55 7.82 -7.94
N ARG A 108 7.82 9.10 -8.11
CA ARG A 108 9.10 9.63 -8.63
C ARG A 108 10.09 10.01 -7.54
N SER A 109 9.62 10.06 -6.29
CA SER A 109 10.36 10.60 -5.15
C SER A 109 10.57 9.58 -4.03
N MET A 110 10.53 8.28 -4.36
CA MET A 110 10.66 7.19 -3.37
C MET A 110 11.99 7.19 -2.61
N SER A 111 13.06 7.77 -3.18
CA SER A 111 14.37 7.89 -2.54
C SER A 111 14.59 9.23 -1.81
N ASP A 112 13.66 10.17 -1.92
CA ASP A 112 13.82 11.52 -1.37
C ASP A 112 13.60 11.53 0.15
N ASP A 113 14.50 12.17 0.88
CA ASP A 113 14.44 12.25 2.34
C ASP A 113 13.51 13.36 2.85
N ASP A 114 13.09 14.27 1.97
CA ASP A 114 12.17 15.36 2.28
C ASP A 114 10.69 14.99 2.03
N VAL A 115 10.41 13.81 1.47
CA VAL A 115 9.05 13.32 1.21
C VAL A 115 8.64 12.36 2.32
N ILE A 116 7.75 12.82 3.18
CA ILE A 116 7.40 12.12 4.43
C ILE A 116 6.78 10.74 4.17
N GLU A 117 5.96 10.59 3.14
CA GLU A 117 5.35 9.32 2.74
C GLU A 117 6.44 8.32 2.32
N SER A 118 7.39 8.76 1.49
CA SER A 118 8.52 7.94 1.04
C SER A 118 9.43 7.54 2.19
N VAL A 119 9.74 8.47 3.10
CA VAL A 119 10.53 8.20 4.31
C VAL A 119 9.82 7.20 5.21
N THR A 120 8.51 7.36 5.41
CA THR A 120 7.69 6.47 6.24
C THR A 120 7.68 5.05 5.67
N LEU A 121 7.41 4.91 4.36
CA LEU A 121 7.42 3.63 3.68
C LEU A 121 8.80 2.95 3.78
N ARG A 122 9.88 3.68 3.44
CA ARG A 122 11.25 3.14 3.51
C ARG A 122 11.64 2.70 4.93
N LYS A 123 11.26 3.46 5.96
CA LYS A 123 11.51 3.08 7.36
C LYS A 123 10.76 1.80 7.73
N HIS A 124 9.52 1.66 7.28
CA HIS A 124 8.70 0.48 7.55
C HIS A 124 9.30 -0.79 6.93
N ILE A 125 9.77 -0.70 5.68
CA ILE A 125 10.34 -1.85 4.96
C ILE A 125 11.84 -2.07 5.23
N ALA A 126 12.51 -1.16 5.93
CA ALA A 126 13.94 -1.24 6.18
C ALA A 126 14.34 -2.53 6.90
N GLY A 127 15.35 -3.22 6.38
CA GLY A 127 15.83 -4.48 6.93
C GLY A 127 14.90 -5.68 6.69
N GLN A 128 13.80 -5.48 5.97
CA GLN A 128 12.87 -6.52 5.57
C GLN A 128 13.27 -7.09 4.21
N HIS A 129 12.99 -8.38 4.01
CA HIS A 129 13.10 -9.01 2.70
C HIS A 129 11.70 -9.39 2.22
N TYR A 130 11.38 -9.05 0.98
CA TYR A 130 10.13 -9.44 0.33
C TYR A 130 10.45 -10.25 -0.91
N ASP A 131 9.73 -11.36 -1.09
CA ASP A 131 9.85 -12.23 -2.27
C ASP A 131 9.09 -11.64 -3.46
N LEU A 132 7.99 -10.93 -3.17
CA LEU A 132 7.12 -10.29 -4.16
C LEU A 132 6.74 -8.89 -3.68
N PHE A 133 6.60 -7.98 -4.63
CA PHE A 133 6.05 -6.64 -4.43
C PHE A 133 4.97 -6.35 -5.47
N PHE A 134 3.80 -5.97 -5.01
CA PHE A 134 2.71 -5.50 -5.84
C PHE A 134 2.43 -4.03 -5.52
N ASP A 135 2.54 -3.17 -6.52
CA ASP A 135 2.12 -1.78 -6.45
C ASP A 135 0.93 -1.58 -7.38
N LEU A 136 -0.22 -1.27 -6.79
CA LEU A 136 -1.48 -1.17 -7.52
C LEU A 136 -1.71 0.27 -7.97
N HIS A 137 -1.99 0.41 -9.26
CA HIS A 137 -2.28 1.68 -9.92
C HIS A 137 -3.59 1.61 -10.68
N GLU A 138 -4.08 2.76 -11.13
CA GLU A 138 -5.20 2.89 -12.03
C GLU A 138 -4.74 3.60 -13.31
N ASP A 139 -5.19 3.10 -14.47
CA ASP A 139 -4.90 3.69 -15.76
C ASP A 139 -6.22 3.91 -16.52
N TYR A 140 -6.62 5.17 -16.68
CA TYR A 140 -7.86 5.56 -17.35
C TYR A 140 -7.86 5.28 -18.86
N GLU A 141 -6.69 5.09 -19.46
CA GLU A 141 -6.57 4.80 -20.90
C GLU A 141 -6.59 3.28 -21.18
N ALA A 142 -6.36 2.47 -20.15
CA ALA A 142 -6.36 1.02 -20.31
C ALA A 142 -7.78 0.46 -20.42
N THR A 143 -8.00 -0.41 -21.41
CA THR A 143 -9.28 -1.09 -21.59
C THR A 143 -9.46 -2.34 -20.73
N GLY A 144 -8.48 -2.68 -19.91
CA GLY A 144 -8.48 -3.85 -19.05
C GLY A 144 -7.26 -3.92 -18.15
N PHE A 145 -7.15 -5.01 -17.40
CA PHE A 145 -6.02 -5.25 -16.50
C PHE A 145 -4.75 -5.55 -17.31
N TYR A 146 -3.64 -4.94 -16.87
CA TYR A 146 -2.30 -5.26 -17.34
C TYR A 146 -1.29 -5.19 -16.19
N MET A 147 -0.11 -5.73 -16.39
CA MET A 147 0.94 -5.79 -15.39
C MET A 147 2.29 -5.44 -16.02
N TYR A 148 3.06 -4.61 -15.33
CA TYR A 148 4.50 -4.50 -15.56
C TYR A 148 5.21 -5.43 -14.59
N GLU A 149 6.10 -6.26 -15.09
CA GLU A 149 6.92 -7.14 -14.27
C GLU A 149 8.37 -6.69 -14.31
N ALA A 150 8.98 -6.59 -13.14
CA ALA A 150 10.40 -6.33 -12.99
C ALA A 150 11.02 -7.38 -12.07
N GLU A 151 11.97 -8.14 -12.57
CA GLU A 151 12.76 -9.07 -11.77
C GLU A 151 13.98 -8.36 -11.19
N ARG A 152 14.29 -8.66 -9.93
CA ARG A 152 15.55 -8.27 -9.33
C ARG A 152 16.68 -9.03 -10.02
N GLN A 153 17.46 -8.36 -10.82
CA GLN A 153 18.72 -8.93 -11.32
C GLN A 153 19.67 -9.12 -10.14
N GLU A 154 19.89 -10.35 -9.70
CA GLU A 154 21.03 -10.65 -8.86
C GLU A 154 22.29 -10.27 -9.65
N LYS A 155 23.07 -9.32 -9.12
CA LYS A 155 24.42 -9.15 -9.62
C LYS A 155 25.17 -10.44 -9.27
N LEU A 156 25.43 -11.26 -10.27
CA LEU A 156 26.44 -12.31 -10.18
C LEU A 156 27.77 -11.61 -9.86
N LEU A 157 28.21 -11.71 -8.61
CA LEU A 157 29.55 -11.32 -8.20
C LEU A 157 30.52 -12.41 -8.62
#